data_409981602e6936ad5c1fecedfd4b668c
#
_entry.id   409981602e6936ad5c1fecedfd4b668c
#
_cell.length_a   1.000
_cell.length_b   1.000
_cell.length_c   1.000
_cell.angle_alpha   90.00
_cell.angle_beta   90.00
_cell.angle_gamma   90.00
#
_symmetry.space_group_name_H-M   'P 1'
#
loop_
_entity.id
_entity.type
_entity.pdbx_description
1 polymer ?
#
loop_
_entity_poly.entity_id
_entity_poly.type
_entity_poly.pdbx_seq_one_letter_code
_entity_poly.pdbx_strand_id
1 'polypeptide(L)'
;LFDRFLTQLAERKIPVYAISGNHDSAERIAFGSQIMSSSGICMSPVYDGKTEKYCLTDSYGEVWIHLLPFVRPATVRHGLEGEEEVDEIRTYQEAVQAAVAHMEIDKRYRNVLIAHQFVVGAMRCDSEEISVGGIDQVEADVFRDFDYVALGHIHSPQNVGSEHIRYCGT
;
A
#
# COMPACT_ATOMS: atom_id res chain seq x y z
N LEU A 1 21.83 4.90 -4.62
CA LEU A 1 20.88 5.96 -4.99
C LEU A 1 19.79 6.12 -3.93
N PHE A 2 19.09 5.06 -3.58
CA PHE A 2 17.98 5.04 -2.62
C PHE A 2 18.38 5.55 -1.22
N ASP A 3 19.46 5.01 -0.66
CA ASP A 3 20.02 5.46 0.63
C ASP A 3 20.28 6.97 0.66
N ARG A 4 20.97 7.52 -0.35
CA ARG A 4 21.24 8.96 -0.46
C ARG A 4 19.95 9.79 -0.54
N PHE A 5 18.93 9.28 -1.23
CA PHE A 5 17.64 9.95 -1.35
C PHE A 5 16.93 10.03 0.01
N LEU A 6 16.84 8.91 0.73
CA LEU A 6 16.24 8.87 2.07
C LEU A 6 17.01 9.73 3.07
N THR A 7 18.34 9.70 3.04
CA THR A 7 19.19 10.56 3.89
C THR A 7 18.87 12.04 3.66
N GLN A 8 18.75 12.48 2.40
CA GLN A 8 18.44 13.88 2.10
C GLN A 8 17.04 14.30 2.56
N LEU A 9 16.05 13.39 2.55
CA LEU A 9 14.72 13.66 3.08
C LEU A 9 14.75 13.75 4.61
N ALA A 10 15.45 12.84 5.28
CA ALA A 10 15.62 12.83 6.72
C ALA A 10 16.33 14.10 7.22
N GLU A 11 17.43 14.54 6.57
CA GLU A 11 18.13 15.79 6.88
C GLU A 11 17.22 17.02 6.77
N ARG A 12 16.26 16.99 5.85
CA ARG A 12 15.26 18.06 5.68
C ARG A 12 14.05 17.92 6.59
N LYS A 13 14.02 16.88 7.43
CA LYS A 13 12.89 16.53 8.30
C LYS A 13 11.58 16.33 7.53
N ILE A 14 11.67 15.79 6.33
CA ILE A 14 10.51 15.45 5.51
C ILE A 14 10.13 14.00 5.88
N PRO A 15 8.94 13.75 6.45
CA PRO A 15 8.51 12.42 6.77
C PRO A 15 8.31 11.59 5.50
N VAL A 16 8.72 10.33 5.54
CA VAL A 16 8.59 9.38 4.42
C VAL A 16 7.76 8.20 4.87
N TYR A 17 6.76 7.85 4.08
CA TYR A 17 5.95 6.65 4.27
C TYR A 17 6.14 5.75 3.07
N ALA A 18 6.64 4.54 3.29
CA ALA A 18 7.01 3.62 2.22
C ALA A 18 6.52 2.20 2.48
N ILE A 19 6.21 1.51 1.40
CA ILE A 19 5.79 0.11 1.39
C ILE A 19 6.65 -0.68 0.41
N SER A 20 6.64 -2.01 0.48
CA SER A 20 7.23 -2.86 -0.55
C SER A 20 6.28 -3.05 -1.72
N GLY A 21 6.85 -3.16 -2.92
CA GLY A 21 6.17 -3.58 -4.13
C GLY A 21 6.37 -5.07 -4.43
N ASN A 22 5.84 -5.52 -5.58
CA ASN A 22 5.87 -6.94 -6.00
C ASN A 22 7.26 -7.45 -6.40
N HIS A 23 8.19 -6.57 -6.75
CA HIS A 23 9.59 -6.88 -7.09
C HIS A 23 10.55 -6.79 -5.89
N ASP A 24 10.08 -6.28 -4.76
CA ASP A 24 10.90 -6.10 -3.57
C ASP A 24 11.02 -7.39 -2.74
N SER A 25 12.16 -7.54 -2.07
CA SER A 25 12.28 -8.48 -0.95
C SER A 25 11.82 -7.77 0.32
N ALA A 26 10.59 -8.05 0.75
CA ALA A 26 9.97 -7.43 1.91
C ALA A 26 10.84 -7.55 3.17
N GLU A 27 11.47 -8.73 3.38
CA GLU A 27 12.32 -8.99 4.54
C GLU A 27 13.62 -8.15 4.50
N ARG A 28 14.17 -7.89 3.31
CA ARG A 28 15.35 -7.01 3.17
C ARG A 28 15.02 -5.56 3.46
N ILE A 29 13.86 -5.10 3.02
CA ILE A 29 13.37 -3.75 3.30
C ILE A 29 13.03 -3.60 4.78
N ALA A 30 12.48 -4.65 5.42
CA ALA A 30 12.19 -4.66 6.85
C ALA A 30 13.44 -4.51 7.72
N PHE A 31 14.61 -4.96 7.20
CA PHE A 31 15.86 -4.83 7.92
C PHE A 31 16.22 -3.36 8.13
N GLY A 32 16.29 -2.97 9.39
CA GLY A 32 16.62 -1.58 9.77
C GLY A 32 15.42 -0.60 9.76
N SER A 33 14.20 -1.03 9.45
CA SER A 33 13.01 -0.16 9.43
C SER A 33 12.79 0.57 10.75
N GLN A 34 13.02 -0.09 11.89
CA GLN A 34 12.92 0.54 13.21
C GLN A 34 13.96 1.65 13.42
N ILE A 35 15.19 1.47 12.90
CA ILE A 35 16.22 2.50 12.98
C ILE A 35 15.84 3.69 12.10
N MET A 36 15.34 3.45 10.90
CA MET A 36 14.91 4.48 9.96
C MET A 36 13.72 5.27 10.48
N SER A 37 12.81 4.63 11.20
CA SER A 37 11.64 5.28 11.81
C SER A 37 12.03 6.42 12.76
N SER A 38 13.13 6.28 13.50
CA SER A 38 13.65 7.36 14.37
C SER A 38 14.09 8.62 13.59
N SER A 39 14.33 8.48 12.30
CA SER A 39 14.69 9.56 11.37
C SER A 39 13.50 10.06 10.53
N GLY A 40 12.27 9.64 10.87
CA GLY A 40 11.05 10.03 10.16
C GLY A 40 10.80 9.23 8.87
N ILE A 41 11.48 8.09 8.69
CA ILE A 41 11.27 7.19 7.55
C ILE A 41 10.49 5.96 8.05
N CYS A 42 9.19 5.95 7.81
CA CYS A 42 8.27 4.90 8.22
C CYS A 42 8.08 3.90 7.06
N MET A 43 8.45 2.65 7.29
CA MET A 43 8.37 1.60 6.28
C MET A 43 7.49 0.46 6.78
N SER A 44 6.52 0.05 5.97
CA SER A 44 5.69 -1.13 6.19
C SER A 44 5.91 -2.12 5.04
N PRO A 45 6.97 -2.94 5.09
CA PRO A 45 7.35 -3.79 3.96
C PRO A 45 6.65 -5.15 3.97
N VAL A 46 6.17 -5.63 5.11
CA VAL A 46 5.57 -6.95 5.29
C VAL A 46 4.15 -6.81 5.84
N TYR A 47 3.20 -7.55 5.25
CA TYR A 47 1.87 -7.72 5.81
C TYR A 47 1.84 -8.96 6.71
N ASP A 48 1.52 -8.76 7.97
CA ASP A 48 1.46 -9.80 9.02
C ASP A 48 0.05 -9.91 9.67
N GLY A 49 -0.99 -9.52 8.93
CA GLY A 49 -2.37 -9.45 9.40
C GLY A 49 -2.79 -8.07 9.86
N LYS A 50 -1.85 -7.12 9.96
CA LYS A 50 -2.12 -5.74 10.33
C LYS A 50 -1.48 -4.78 9.33
N THR A 51 -2.05 -3.59 9.26
CA THR A 51 -1.49 -2.48 8.50
C THR A 51 -1.04 -1.40 9.46
N GLU A 52 0.13 -0.84 9.20
CA GLU A 52 0.58 0.33 9.96
C GLU A 52 -0.18 1.58 9.53
N LYS A 53 -0.48 2.44 10.49
CA LYS A 53 -1.10 3.74 10.24
C LYS A 53 -0.39 4.85 11.02
N TYR A 54 -0.35 6.03 10.42
CA TYR A 54 0.31 7.22 10.98
C TYR A 54 -0.62 8.40 10.91
N CYS A 55 -0.67 9.19 11.99
CA CYS A 55 -1.46 10.41 12.04
C CYS A 55 -0.59 11.62 11.69
N LEU A 56 -1.02 12.40 10.73
CA LEU A 56 -0.53 13.74 10.43
C LEU A 56 -1.59 14.76 10.79
N THR A 57 -1.19 15.99 11.07
CA THR A 57 -2.13 17.09 11.36
C THR A 57 -1.78 18.31 10.52
N ASP A 58 -2.78 18.88 9.89
CA ASP A 58 -2.69 20.15 9.17
C ASP A 58 -3.74 21.16 9.67
N SER A 59 -3.90 22.29 8.96
CA SER A 59 -4.87 23.31 9.30
C SER A 59 -6.35 22.86 9.20
N TYR A 60 -6.62 21.72 8.58
CA TYR A 60 -7.95 21.14 8.40
C TYR A 60 -8.24 19.97 9.32
N GLY A 61 -7.29 19.62 10.21
CA GLY A 61 -7.40 18.52 11.18
C GLY A 61 -6.51 17.32 10.87
N GLU A 62 -6.89 16.17 11.40
CA GLU A 62 -6.11 14.93 11.26
C GLU A 62 -6.24 14.27 9.88
N VAL A 63 -5.13 13.68 9.45
CA VAL A 63 -5.03 12.83 8.24
C VAL A 63 -4.35 11.54 8.65
N TRP A 64 -5.01 10.42 8.46
CA TRP A 64 -4.47 9.11 8.75
C TRP A 64 -3.91 8.47 7.48
N ILE A 65 -2.62 8.14 7.52
CA ILE A 65 -1.91 7.47 6.43
C ILE A 65 -1.83 5.98 6.74
N HIS A 66 -2.46 5.16 5.92
CA HIS A 66 -2.47 3.70 6.02
C HIS A 66 -1.49 3.11 5.02
N LEU A 67 -0.67 2.15 5.46
CA LEU A 67 0.35 1.52 4.63
C LEU A 67 -0.02 0.06 4.34
N LEU A 68 -0.37 -0.24 3.09
CA LEU A 68 -0.63 -1.60 2.61
C LEU A 68 0.46 -2.02 1.63
N PRO A 69 1.46 -2.82 2.04
CA PRO A 69 2.45 -3.35 1.12
C PRO A 69 1.81 -4.24 0.06
N PHE A 70 2.56 -4.62 -0.98
CA PHE A 70 2.08 -5.57 -1.95
C PHE A 70 1.71 -6.89 -1.27
N VAL A 71 0.47 -7.32 -1.45
CA VAL A 71 -0.05 -8.56 -0.87
C VAL A 71 -0.43 -9.57 -1.94
N ARG A 72 -0.20 -10.84 -1.63
CA ARG A 72 -0.69 -12.01 -2.36
C ARG A 72 -1.69 -12.77 -1.52
N PRO A 73 -2.56 -13.59 -2.12
CA PRO A 73 -3.50 -14.42 -1.35
C PRO A 73 -2.82 -15.23 -0.23
N ALA A 74 -1.68 -15.84 -0.54
CA ALA A 74 -0.93 -16.63 0.46
C ALA A 74 -0.40 -15.77 1.62
N THR A 75 0.05 -14.54 1.34
CA THR A 75 0.55 -13.62 2.37
C THR A 75 -0.58 -13.21 3.33
N VAL A 76 -1.76 -12.92 2.78
CA VAL A 76 -2.90 -12.51 3.60
C VAL A 76 -3.44 -13.68 4.42
N ARG A 77 -3.56 -14.87 3.83
CA ARG A 77 -3.92 -16.07 4.59
C ARG A 77 -2.99 -16.33 5.77
N HIS A 78 -1.68 -16.19 5.55
CA HIS A 78 -0.70 -16.37 6.63
C HIS A 78 -0.83 -15.30 7.73
N GLY A 79 -1.03 -14.03 7.32
CA GLY A 79 -1.18 -12.92 8.27
C GLY A 79 -2.47 -12.99 9.10
N LEU A 80 -3.54 -13.58 8.55
CA LEU A 80 -4.84 -13.73 9.19
C LEU A 80 -5.09 -15.15 9.70
N GLU A 81 -4.04 -15.97 9.90
CA GLU A 81 -4.17 -17.34 10.36
C GLU A 81 -4.94 -17.44 11.68
N GLY A 82 -6.01 -18.23 11.68
CA GLY A 82 -6.92 -18.38 12.81
C GLY A 82 -8.22 -17.56 12.73
N GLU A 83 -8.36 -16.70 11.74
CA GLU A 83 -9.61 -16.00 11.44
C GLU A 83 -10.57 -16.92 10.65
N GLU A 84 -11.87 -16.63 10.73
CA GLU A 84 -12.88 -17.36 9.94
C GLU A 84 -12.71 -17.08 8.44
N GLU A 85 -12.96 -18.07 7.58
CA GLU A 85 -12.95 -17.98 6.10
C GLU A 85 -11.59 -17.62 5.46
N VAL A 86 -10.48 -17.60 6.22
CA VAL A 86 -9.14 -17.26 5.70
C VAL A 86 -8.71 -18.20 4.57
N ASP A 87 -9.05 -19.47 4.64
CA ASP A 87 -8.72 -20.47 3.61
C ASP A 87 -9.45 -20.23 2.27
N GLU A 88 -10.48 -19.41 2.26
CA GLU A 88 -11.23 -19.04 1.05
C GLU A 88 -10.56 -17.92 0.24
N ILE A 89 -9.60 -17.20 0.81
CA ILE A 89 -8.83 -16.15 0.12
C ILE A 89 -7.96 -16.77 -0.96
N ARG A 90 -8.38 -16.71 -2.22
CA ARG A 90 -7.71 -17.34 -3.38
C ARG A 90 -7.25 -16.34 -4.42
N THR A 91 -7.92 -15.21 -4.54
CA THR A 91 -7.65 -14.16 -5.52
C THR A 91 -7.02 -12.92 -4.88
N TYR A 92 -6.39 -12.10 -5.70
CA TYR A 92 -5.85 -10.81 -5.22
C TYR A 92 -6.97 -9.87 -4.76
N GLN A 93 -8.12 -9.92 -5.42
CA GLN A 93 -9.31 -9.18 -5.02
C GLN A 93 -9.71 -9.53 -3.58
N GLU A 94 -9.88 -10.81 -3.28
CA GLU A 94 -10.24 -11.29 -1.92
C GLU A 94 -9.16 -10.95 -0.90
N ALA A 95 -7.88 -11.08 -1.27
CA ALA A 95 -6.76 -10.73 -0.40
C ALA A 95 -6.77 -9.24 -0.01
N VAL A 96 -6.93 -8.34 -0.98
CA VAL A 96 -6.96 -6.91 -0.71
C VAL A 96 -8.23 -6.52 0.05
N GLN A 97 -9.38 -7.13 -0.28
CA GLN A 97 -10.62 -6.93 0.48
C GLN A 97 -10.46 -7.33 1.94
N ALA A 98 -9.90 -8.51 2.22
CA ALA A 98 -9.65 -8.97 3.57
C ALA A 98 -8.68 -8.03 4.31
N ALA A 99 -7.56 -7.64 3.68
CA ALA A 99 -6.61 -6.72 4.28
C ALA A 99 -7.23 -5.36 4.60
N VAL A 100 -8.05 -4.80 3.71
CA VAL A 100 -8.74 -3.52 3.93
C VAL A 100 -9.82 -3.64 5.00
N ALA A 101 -10.55 -4.76 5.05
CA ALA A 101 -11.58 -5.00 6.06
C ALA A 101 -11.00 -5.05 7.49
N HIS A 102 -9.73 -5.44 7.64
CA HIS A 102 -9.02 -5.45 8.93
C HIS A 102 -8.36 -4.11 9.28
N MET A 103 -8.50 -3.08 8.43
CA MET A 103 -8.01 -1.74 8.75
C MET A 103 -9.01 -1.00 9.65
N GLU A 104 -8.49 -0.36 10.68
CA GLU A 104 -9.28 0.54 11.53
C GLU A 104 -9.44 1.91 10.86
N ILE A 105 -10.39 2.03 9.93
CA ILE A 105 -10.69 3.27 9.19
C ILE A 105 -11.74 4.06 9.96
N ASP A 106 -11.36 5.21 10.51
CA ASP A 106 -12.30 6.14 11.16
C ASP A 106 -12.71 7.24 10.17
N LYS A 107 -13.93 7.14 9.65
CA LYS A 107 -14.48 8.08 8.65
C LYS A 107 -14.72 9.52 9.18
N ARG A 108 -14.49 9.77 10.46
CA ARG A 108 -14.50 11.14 11.00
C ARG A 108 -13.27 11.95 10.62
N TYR A 109 -12.22 11.25 10.18
CA TYR A 109 -10.94 11.81 9.76
C TYR A 109 -10.70 11.54 8.29
N ARG A 110 -9.79 12.28 7.71
CA ARG A 110 -9.31 12.01 6.34
C ARG A 110 -8.39 10.78 6.36
N ASN A 111 -8.66 9.84 5.47
CA ASN A 111 -7.91 8.58 5.37
C ASN A 111 -7.23 8.48 4.01
N VAL A 112 -5.93 8.34 4.01
CA VAL A 112 -5.10 8.14 2.82
C VAL A 112 -4.51 6.75 2.86
N LEU A 113 -4.68 6.00 1.77
CA LEU A 113 -4.04 4.70 1.61
C LEU A 113 -2.83 4.81 0.69
N ILE A 114 -1.71 4.20 1.08
CA ILE A 114 -0.58 3.92 0.19
C ILE A 114 -0.61 2.42 -0.09
N ALA A 115 -0.73 2.02 -1.35
CA ALA A 115 -0.82 0.63 -1.75
C ALA A 115 -0.04 0.35 -3.05
N HIS A 116 0.27 -0.93 -3.30
CA HIS A 116 0.98 -1.36 -4.50
C HIS A 116 0.22 -2.54 -5.10
N GLN A 117 -0.79 -2.24 -5.95
CA GLN A 117 -1.67 -3.24 -6.54
C GLN A 117 -2.02 -2.87 -7.98
N PHE A 118 -2.36 -3.87 -8.79
CA PHE A 118 -2.91 -3.63 -10.12
C PHE A 118 -4.45 -3.48 -10.04
N VAL A 119 -4.92 -2.26 -10.31
CA VAL A 119 -6.36 -1.94 -10.28
C VAL A 119 -6.95 -2.04 -11.68
N VAL A 120 -8.11 -2.68 -11.79
CA VAL A 120 -8.84 -2.87 -13.05
C VAL A 120 -9.09 -1.52 -13.74
N GLY A 121 -8.86 -1.48 -15.05
CA GLY A 121 -9.03 -0.27 -15.86
C GLY A 121 -7.77 0.59 -15.98
N ALA A 122 -6.70 0.30 -15.25
CA ALA A 122 -5.42 0.95 -15.44
C ALA A 122 -4.77 0.55 -16.78
N MET A 123 -4.24 1.53 -17.49
CA MET A 123 -3.47 1.30 -18.72
C MET A 123 -2.03 0.95 -18.36
N ARG A 124 -1.58 -0.20 -18.84
CA ARG A 124 -0.20 -0.69 -18.69
C ARG A 124 0.72 -0.06 -19.73
N CYS A 125 2.00 0.00 -19.42
CA CYS A 125 3.06 0.28 -20.39
C CYS A 125 3.93 -0.95 -20.61
N ASP A 126 4.80 -0.89 -21.62
CA ASP A 126 5.64 -2.03 -22.07
C ASP A 126 6.65 -2.49 -21.02
N SER A 127 6.91 -1.70 -19.98
CA SER A 127 7.88 -2.01 -18.92
C SER A 127 7.28 -2.82 -17.76
N GLU A 128 5.99 -3.12 -17.79
CA GLU A 128 5.31 -3.85 -16.73
C GLU A 128 5.18 -5.33 -17.06
N GLU A 129 5.45 -6.19 -16.08
CA GLU A 129 5.26 -7.63 -16.25
C GLU A 129 3.78 -7.98 -16.40
N ILE A 130 3.49 -8.83 -17.38
CA ILE A 130 2.13 -9.32 -17.63
C ILE A 130 1.90 -10.56 -16.77
N SER A 131 1.03 -10.45 -15.78
CA SER A 131 0.46 -11.64 -15.14
C SER A 131 -0.47 -12.35 -16.12
N VAL A 132 -0.18 -13.61 -16.39
CA VAL A 132 -0.96 -14.42 -17.33
C VAL A 132 -2.39 -14.57 -16.77
N GLY A 133 -3.40 -14.09 -17.54
CA GLY A 133 -4.81 -14.23 -17.21
C GLY A 133 -5.42 -13.16 -16.31
N GLY A 134 -4.69 -12.07 -15.99
CA GLY A 134 -5.24 -10.95 -15.18
C GLY A 134 -5.61 -11.34 -13.75
N ILE A 135 -4.97 -12.35 -13.20
CA ILE A 135 -5.27 -12.93 -11.88
C ILE A 135 -4.93 -11.96 -10.74
N ASP A 136 -4.06 -10.97 -11.00
CA ASP A 136 -3.55 -9.99 -10.05
C ASP A 136 -4.38 -8.70 -9.97
N GLN A 137 -5.54 -8.67 -10.61
CA GLN A 137 -6.39 -7.49 -10.71
C GLN A 137 -7.26 -7.30 -9.45
N VAL A 138 -7.43 -6.04 -9.07
CA VAL A 138 -8.26 -5.60 -7.95
C VAL A 138 -9.21 -4.52 -8.42
N GLU A 139 -10.49 -4.64 -8.07
CA GLU A 139 -11.50 -3.62 -8.39
C GLU A 139 -11.28 -2.35 -7.54
N ALA A 140 -11.41 -1.18 -8.17
CA ALA A 140 -11.21 0.12 -7.50
C ALA A 140 -12.15 0.32 -6.29
N ASP A 141 -13.34 -0.31 -6.30
CA ASP A 141 -14.35 -0.18 -5.26
C ASP A 141 -13.89 -0.70 -3.88
N VAL A 142 -12.88 -1.55 -3.81
CA VAL A 142 -12.29 -1.99 -2.55
C VAL A 142 -11.69 -0.84 -1.73
N PHE A 143 -11.34 0.26 -2.39
CA PHE A 143 -10.71 1.43 -1.79
C PHE A 143 -11.69 2.58 -1.49
N ARG A 144 -12.99 2.38 -1.66
CA ARG A 144 -14.03 3.42 -1.55
C ARG A 144 -14.11 4.14 -0.21
N ASP A 145 -13.55 3.55 0.85
CA ASP A 145 -13.58 4.11 2.21
C ASP A 145 -12.42 5.08 2.49
N PHE A 146 -11.52 5.27 1.53
CA PHE A 146 -10.41 6.21 1.62
C PHE A 146 -10.70 7.50 0.84
N ASP A 147 -10.27 8.64 1.39
CA ASP A 147 -10.36 9.94 0.73
C ASP A 147 -9.35 10.09 -0.41
N TYR A 148 -8.22 9.40 -0.33
CA TYR A 148 -7.21 9.33 -1.37
C TYR A 148 -6.44 8.01 -1.33
N VAL A 149 -6.13 7.46 -2.51
CA VAL A 149 -5.32 6.25 -2.65
C VAL A 149 -4.13 6.52 -3.56
N ALA A 150 -2.95 6.49 -2.98
CA ALA A 150 -1.68 6.58 -3.68
C ALA A 150 -1.23 5.18 -4.11
N LEU A 151 -1.27 4.90 -5.41
CA LEU A 151 -0.93 3.59 -5.96
C LEU A 151 0.47 3.58 -6.57
N GLY A 152 1.24 2.53 -6.27
CA GLY A 152 2.36 2.05 -7.06
C GLY A 152 1.96 0.87 -7.94
N HIS A 153 2.88 0.29 -8.68
CA HIS A 153 2.79 -0.83 -9.60
C HIS A 153 2.74 -0.40 -11.07
N ILE A 154 1.83 0.47 -11.47
CA ILE A 154 1.74 0.96 -12.84
C ILE A 154 2.65 2.17 -13.02
N HIS A 155 3.49 2.13 -14.08
CA HIS A 155 4.52 3.14 -14.33
C HIS A 155 4.00 4.38 -15.07
N SER A 156 2.80 4.30 -15.64
CA SER A 156 2.13 5.44 -16.29
C SER A 156 1.28 6.21 -15.28
N PRO A 157 1.52 7.54 -15.09
CA PRO A 157 0.72 8.34 -14.17
C PRO A 157 -0.71 8.48 -14.66
N GLN A 158 -1.67 8.01 -13.88
CA GLN A 158 -3.09 7.98 -14.25
C GLN A 158 -4.00 7.84 -13.04
N ASN A 159 -5.24 8.29 -13.19
CA ASN A 159 -6.32 7.95 -12.27
C ASN A 159 -6.97 6.64 -12.72
N VAL A 160 -7.53 5.89 -11.77
CA VAL A 160 -8.24 4.64 -12.07
C VAL A 160 -9.49 4.52 -11.21
N GLY A 161 -10.63 4.21 -11.82
CA GLY A 161 -11.93 4.12 -11.14
C GLY A 161 -12.50 5.46 -10.67
N SER A 162 -11.69 6.30 -10.03
CA SER A 162 -12.07 7.65 -9.58
C SER A 162 -10.88 8.61 -9.59
N GLU A 163 -11.13 9.91 -9.39
CA GLU A 163 -10.07 10.91 -9.28
C GLU A 163 -9.22 10.79 -8.01
N HIS A 164 -9.75 10.09 -7.01
CA HIS A 164 -9.09 9.90 -5.70
C HIS A 164 -8.16 8.69 -5.66
N ILE A 165 -8.18 7.84 -6.69
CA ILE A 165 -7.33 6.65 -6.80
C ILE A 165 -6.35 6.89 -7.92
N ARG A 166 -5.05 7.01 -7.59
CA ARG A 166 -4.06 7.49 -8.55
C ARG A 166 -2.74 6.74 -8.49
N TYR A 167 -2.25 6.32 -9.64
CA TYR A 167 -0.86 5.96 -9.89
C TYR A 167 -0.03 7.21 -10.12
N CYS A 168 1.10 7.35 -9.40
CA CYS A 168 2.01 8.50 -9.61
C CYS A 168 2.86 8.32 -10.88
N GLY A 169 3.10 7.08 -11.29
CA GLY A 169 4.05 6.75 -12.34
C GLY A 169 5.52 6.77 -11.87
N THR A 170 6.44 6.41 -12.75
CA THR A 170 7.90 6.41 -12.53
C THR A 170 8.63 7.00 -13.70
#